data_432ef5649e40d49515ae6d9aa78bea94
#
_entry.id   432ef5649e40d49515ae6d9aa78bea94
#
_cell.length_a   1.000
_cell.length_b   1.000
_cell.length_c   1.000
_cell.angle_alpha   90.00
_cell.angle_beta   90.00
_cell.angle_gamma   90.00
#
_symmetry.space_group_name_H-M   'P 1'
#
loop_
_entity.id
_entity.type
_entity.pdbx_description
1 polymer ?
#
loop_
_entity_poly.entity_id
_entity_poly.type
_entity_poly.pdbx_seq_one_letter_code
_entity_poly.pdbx_strand_id
1 'polypeptide(L)'
;MLKRRTHEFLELSIPGDRFGYLFDRFMMVLILLNVLAIVLESVPSIHAAYEALFFGFEVFSVSFFTVEYILRIWSCTENKAEYYSHPILGRLKFIVSPMALIDLIAFLPFYLSAFFAIDLRLLRLFRLLRLLKLTRYSPALVIIWAVIQNQSRALTAAVFLMLTTLLFTSSIIFLFEHEIQPENFASIPHAMWWSLATLTTVGYGDVVPMTIGGKIFGGVTMILAIGMLALPTGVIATGFANEIRKHEFIVTWRLIAKVPLFADLDAAQIADIAGLLTPLVVPPRHAVVRLREPADSMFFIISGDVEVEILPNPIKLEPGDFFGEMGILRNSVRMADVVSLTECQLLELSKENFHKLITTHPDIGDQVRKVVETRMVDWKDLTTEAVPSDQDAT
;
A
#
# COMPACT_ATOMS: atom_id res chain seq x y z
N MET A 1 -1.01 -30.91 -5.51
CA MET A 1 -1.12 -29.97 -6.63
C MET A 1 -2.35 -29.05 -6.49
N LEU A 2 -3.56 -29.59 -6.33
CA LEU A 2 -4.81 -28.80 -6.18
C LEU A 2 -4.77 -27.86 -4.97
N LYS A 3 -4.40 -28.36 -3.80
CA LYS A 3 -4.33 -27.62 -2.53
C LYS A 3 -3.40 -26.41 -2.58
N ARG A 4 -2.23 -26.56 -3.21
CA ARG A 4 -1.28 -25.48 -3.43
C ARG A 4 -1.83 -24.39 -4.37
N ARG A 5 -2.48 -24.80 -5.48
CA ARG A 5 -3.14 -23.86 -6.39
C ARG A 5 -4.28 -23.09 -5.71
N THR A 6 -5.07 -23.79 -4.87
CA THR A 6 -6.13 -23.12 -4.08
C THR A 6 -5.55 -22.10 -3.09
N HIS A 7 -4.43 -22.42 -2.45
CA HIS A 7 -3.75 -21.51 -1.55
C HIS A 7 -3.24 -20.25 -2.30
N GLU A 8 -2.52 -20.47 -3.42
CA GLU A 8 -2.01 -19.38 -4.27
C GLU A 8 -3.15 -18.50 -4.82
N PHE A 9 -4.32 -19.06 -5.11
CA PHE A 9 -5.49 -18.33 -5.60
C PHE A 9 -6.22 -17.52 -4.51
N LEU A 10 -6.23 -18.00 -3.25
CA LEU A 10 -6.92 -17.36 -2.13
C LEU A 10 -6.03 -16.36 -1.35
N GLU A 11 -4.72 -16.38 -1.57
CA GLU A 11 -3.83 -15.31 -1.10
C GLU A 11 -3.92 -14.09 -2.02
N LEU A 12 -3.47 -12.93 -1.53
CA LEU A 12 -3.41 -11.69 -2.32
C LEU A 12 -2.72 -11.95 -3.66
N SER A 13 -3.39 -11.57 -4.74
CA SER A 13 -2.91 -11.78 -6.10
C SER A 13 -1.55 -11.14 -6.33
N ILE A 14 -0.61 -11.94 -6.85
CA ILE A 14 0.71 -11.47 -7.28
C ILE A 14 0.55 -10.71 -8.59
N PRO A 15 1.31 -9.62 -8.83
CA PRO A 15 1.28 -8.93 -10.11
C PRO A 15 1.47 -9.90 -11.30
N GLY A 16 0.48 -9.94 -12.23
CA GLY A 16 0.45 -10.87 -13.36
C GLY A 16 -0.60 -11.98 -13.26
N ASP A 17 -1.18 -12.25 -12.11
CA ASP A 17 -2.29 -13.20 -11.96
C ASP A 17 -3.65 -12.53 -12.19
N ARG A 18 -4.15 -12.63 -13.44
CA ARG A 18 -5.44 -12.05 -13.83
C ARG A 18 -6.64 -12.68 -13.11
N PHE A 19 -6.58 -13.97 -12.79
CA PHE A 19 -7.68 -14.66 -12.12
C PHE A 19 -7.75 -14.31 -10.64
N GLY A 20 -6.63 -14.27 -9.93
CA GLY A 20 -6.55 -13.81 -8.55
C GLY A 20 -7.06 -12.37 -8.42
N TYR A 21 -6.62 -11.47 -9.29
CA TYR A 21 -7.07 -10.08 -9.31
C TYR A 21 -8.59 -9.93 -9.55
N LEU A 22 -9.17 -10.74 -10.44
CA LEU A 22 -10.61 -10.74 -10.68
C LEU A 22 -11.38 -11.25 -9.45
N PHE A 23 -10.86 -12.27 -8.78
CA PHE A 23 -11.44 -12.80 -7.54
C PHE A 23 -11.40 -11.77 -6.41
N ASP A 24 -10.27 -11.10 -6.19
CA ASP A 24 -10.14 -10.06 -5.17
C ASP A 24 -11.12 -8.90 -5.43
N ARG A 25 -11.26 -8.47 -6.69
CA ARG A 25 -12.27 -7.47 -7.08
C ARG A 25 -13.69 -7.94 -6.83
N PHE A 26 -14.01 -9.17 -7.22
CA PHE A 26 -15.32 -9.75 -6.96
C PHE A 26 -15.63 -9.76 -5.46
N MET A 27 -14.68 -10.17 -4.62
CA MET A 27 -14.84 -10.19 -3.18
C MET A 27 -15.06 -8.78 -2.60
N MET A 28 -14.29 -7.79 -3.05
CA MET A 28 -14.49 -6.39 -2.63
C MET A 28 -15.89 -5.89 -2.99
N VAL A 29 -16.33 -6.13 -4.23
CA VAL A 29 -17.68 -5.72 -4.68
C VAL A 29 -18.76 -6.45 -3.88
N LEU A 30 -18.62 -7.76 -3.65
CA LEU A 30 -19.56 -8.55 -2.87
C LEU A 30 -19.70 -8.01 -1.44
N ILE A 31 -18.59 -7.68 -0.78
CA ILE A 31 -18.60 -7.11 0.58
C ILE A 31 -19.29 -5.74 0.59
N LEU A 32 -18.96 -4.86 -0.37
CA LEU A 32 -19.56 -3.53 -0.47
C LEU A 32 -21.07 -3.61 -0.75
N LEU A 33 -21.50 -4.51 -1.64
CA LEU A 33 -22.93 -4.74 -1.92
C LEU A 33 -23.66 -5.28 -0.69
N ASN A 34 -23.02 -6.12 0.13
CA ASN A 34 -23.61 -6.58 1.38
C ASN A 34 -23.84 -5.43 2.35
N VAL A 35 -22.89 -4.51 2.47
CA VAL A 35 -23.06 -3.33 3.34
C VAL A 35 -24.16 -2.43 2.81
N LEU A 36 -24.19 -2.19 1.51
CA LEU A 36 -25.27 -1.44 0.86
C LEU A 36 -26.64 -2.09 1.11
N ALA A 37 -26.73 -3.42 1.00
CA ALA A 37 -27.94 -4.16 1.28
C ALA A 37 -28.41 -3.98 2.73
N ILE A 38 -27.50 -4.03 3.72
CA ILE A 38 -27.82 -3.79 5.15
C ILE A 38 -28.36 -2.36 5.35
N VAL A 39 -27.74 -1.36 4.70
CA VAL A 39 -28.19 0.04 4.78
C VAL A 39 -29.59 0.19 4.16
N LEU A 40 -29.83 -0.38 3.00
CA LEU A 40 -31.15 -0.33 2.34
C LEU A 40 -32.20 -1.13 3.13
N GLU A 41 -31.85 -2.28 3.70
CA GLU A 41 -32.73 -3.09 4.57
C GLU A 41 -33.17 -2.31 5.83
N SER A 42 -32.39 -1.33 6.28
CA SER A 42 -32.75 -0.49 7.42
C SER A 42 -33.95 0.45 7.14
N VAL A 43 -34.29 0.69 5.86
CA VAL A 43 -35.41 1.53 5.46
C VAL A 43 -36.68 0.66 5.39
N PRO A 44 -37.69 0.89 6.27
CA PRO A 44 -38.86 0.00 6.39
C PRO A 44 -39.63 -0.22 5.08
N SER A 45 -39.78 0.83 4.25
CA SER A 45 -40.47 0.74 2.97
C SER A 45 -39.76 -0.13 1.94
N ILE A 46 -38.42 -0.07 1.92
CA ILE A 46 -37.60 -0.86 1.00
C ILE A 46 -37.53 -2.32 1.50
N HIS A 47 -37.36 -2.51 2.81
CA HIS A 47 -37.35 -3.84 3.40
C HIS A 47 -38.66 -4.60 3.07
N ALA A 48 -39.82 -4.00 3.32
CA ALA A 48 -41.12 -4.62 3.04
C ALA A 48 -41.32 -4.97 1.55
N ALA A 49 -40.78 -4.16 0.63
CA ALA A 49 -40.93 -4.41 -0.80
C ALA A 49 -39.99 -5.49 -1.35
N TYR A 50 -38.80 -5.68 -0.74
CA TYR A 50 -37.71 -6.52 -1.29
C TYR A 50 -37.18 -7.54 -0.28
N GLU A 51 -37.91 -7.92 0.73
CA GLU A 51 -37.49 -8.84 1.82
C GLU A 51 -36.90 -10.15 1.29
N ALA A 52 -37.57 -10.81 0.35
CA ALA A 52 -37.11 -12.06 -0.24
C ALA A 52 -35.78 -11.89 -1.02
N LEU A 53 -35.58 -10.74 -1.65
CA LEU A 53 -34.35 -10.44 -2.39
C LEU A 53 -33.18 -10.21 -1.43
N PHE A 54 -33.38 -9.46 -0.36
CA PHE A 54 -32.35 -9.25 0.68
C PHE A 54 -31.95 -10.55 1.35
N PHE A 55 -32.94 -11.37 1.74
CA PHE A 55 -32.67 -12.68 2.31
C PHE A 55 -31.90 -13.61 1.36
N GLY A 56 -32.34 -13.70 0.10
CA GLY A 56 -31.66 -14.50 -0.91
C GLY A 56 -30.22 -14.05 -1.17
N PHE A 57 -30.01 -12.74 -1.23
CA PHE A 57 -28.65 -12.16 -1.39
C PHE A 57 -27.77 -12.41 -0.15
N GLU A 58 -28.33 -12.33 1.05
CA GLU A 58 -27.62 -12.65 2.28
C GLU A 58 -27.19 -14.11 2.34
N VAL A 59 -28.13 -15.05 2.06
CA VAL A 59 -27.83 -16.49 2.00
C VAL A 59 -26.72 -16.79 0.98
N PHE A 60 -26.81 -16.20 -0.23
CA PHE A 60 -25.77 -16.33 -1.24
C PHE A 60 -24.40 -15.88 -0.73
N SER A 61 -24.33 -14.67 -0.17
CA SER A 61 -23.07 -14.07 0.30
C SER A 61 -22.46 -14.83 1.46
N VAL A 62 -23.27 -15.22 2.44
CA VAL A 62 -22.82 -16.01 3.60
C VAL A 62 -22.33 -17.39 3.15
N SER A 63 -23.02 -18.03 2.23
CA SER A 63 -22.59 -19.33 1.68
C SER A 63 -21.23 -19.18 0.99
N PHE A 64 -21.04 -18.12 0.23
CA PHE A 64 -19.77 -17.84 -0.45
C PHE A 64 -18.64 -17.60 0.54
N PHE A 65 -18.84 -16.77 1.56
CA PHE A 65 -17.85 -16.51 2.61
C PHE A 65 -17.51 -17.75 3.42
N THR A 66 -18.50 -18.61 3.67
CA THR A 66 -18.31 -19.86 4.39
C THR A 66 -17.43 -20.84 3.58
N VAL A 67 -17.74 -21.00 2.29
CA VAL A 67 -16.96 -21.86 1.40
C VAL A 67 -15.52 -21.35 1.30
N GLU A 68 -15.33 -20.07 1.11
CA GLU A 68 -14.03 -19.43 1.06
C GLU A 68 -13.23 -19.67 2.35
N TYR A 69 -13.85 -19.50 3.53
CA TYR A 69 -13.23 -19.74 4.82
C TYR A 69 -12.79 -21.18 5.00
N ILE A 70 -13.65 -22.14 4.62
CA ILE A 70 -13.33 -23.57 4.66
C ILE A 70 -12.15 -23.90 3.74
N LEU A 71 -12.13 -23.36 2.53
CA LEU A 71 -11.04 -23.56 1.58
C LEU A 71 -9.72 -22.97 2.10
N ARG A 72 -9.76 -21.87 2.80
CA ARG A 72 -8.58 -21.26 3.47
C ARG A 72 -8.05 -22.14 4.59
N ILE A 73 -8.91 -22.64 5.48
CA ILE A 73 -8.51 -23.58 6.53
C ILE A 73 -7.92 -24.86 5.91
N TRP A 74 -8.51 -25.34 4.82
CA TRP A 74 -8.01 -26.53 4.15
C TRP A 74 -6.64 -26.29 3.53
N SER A 75 -6.40 -25.14 2.91
CA SER A 75 -5.18 -24.82 2.16
C SER A 75 -4.06 -24.19 3.01
N CYS A 76 -4.33 -23.67 4.20
CA CYS A 76 -3.36 -22.93 5.02
C CYS A 76 -2.06 -23.68 5.34
N THR A 77 -2.07 -25.01 5.32
CA THR A 77 -0.88 -25.84 5.58
C THR A 77 0.09 -25.91 4.39
N GLU A 78 -0.25 -25.33 3.24
CA GLU A 78 0.66 -25.12 2.10
C GLU A 78 1.48 -23.82 2.22
N ASN A 79 1.15 -22.97 3.20
CA ASN A 79 1.94 -21.80 3.48
C ASN A 79 3.34 -22.24 3.92
N LYS A 80 4.38 -21.72 3.24
CA LYS A 80 5.80 -22.06 3.47
C LYS A 80 6.32 -21.55 4.82
N ALA A 81 5.57 -20.72 5.54
CA ALA A 81 5.90 -20.35 6.90
C ALA A 81 5.81 -21.59 7.79
N GLU A 82 6.88 -21.99 8.45
CA GLU A 82 6.96 -23.15 9.35
C GLU A 82 5.85 -23.19 10.41
N TYR A 83 5.25 -22.02 10.68
CA TYR A 83 4.22 -21.83 11.71
C TYR A 83 2.92 -22.60 11.43
N TYR A 84 2.57 -22.87 10.17
CA TYR A 84 1.34 -23.56 9.77
C TYR A 84 1.55 -24.97 9.17
N SER A 85 2.77 -25.49 9.16
CA SER A 85 3.13 -26.73 8.50
C SER A 85 2.48 -28.00 9.10
N HIS A 86 2.10 -27.97 10.39
CA HIS A 86 1.47 -29.13 11.05
C HIS A 86 0.00 -29.30 10.64
N PRO A 87 -0.47 -30.50 10.24
CA PRO A 87 -1.79 -30.69 9.64
C PRO A 87 -2.98 -30.36 10.55
N ILE A 88 -2.86 -30.49 11.87
CA ILE A 88 -3.93 -30.20 12.84
C ILE A 88 -3.62 -28.89 13.59
N LEU A 89 -2.47 -28.80 14.25
CA LEU A 89 -2.06 -27.61 15.01
C LEU A 89 -1.92 -26.36 14.14
N GLY A 90 -1.47 -26.51 12.89
CA GLY A 90 -1.39 -25.42 11.94
C GLY A 90 -2.76 -24.83 11.60
N ARG A 91 -3.78 -25.69 11.41
CA ARG A 91 -5.16 -25.22 11.17
C ARG A 91 -5.77 -24.55 12.40
N LEU A 92 -5.56 -25.09 13.60
CA LEU A 92 -6.03 -24.44 14.84
C LEU A 92 -5.38 -23.08 15.03
N LYS A 93 -4.07 -22.97 14.80
CA LYS A 93 -3.36 -21.68 14.85
C LYS A 93 -3.88 -20.70 13.79
N PHE A 94 -4.19 -21.17 12.59
CA PHE A 94 -4.77 -20.35 11.53
C PHE A 94 -6.16 -19.82 11.94
N ILE A 95 -7.04 -20.67 12.47
CA ILE A 95 -8.40 -20.27 12.90
C ILE A 95 -8.36 -19.15 13.97
N VAL A 96 -7.37 -19.17 14.86
CA VAL A 96 -7.17 -18.14 15.89
C VAL A 96 -6.41 -16.92 15.38
N SER A 97 -5.90 -16.94 14.15
CA SER A 97 -5.21 -15.78 13.58
C SER A 97 -6.16 -14.60 13.38
N PRO A 98 -5.69 -13.35 13.53
CA PRO A 98 -6.54 -12.15 13.40
C PRO A 98 -7.31 -12.11 12.07
N MET A 99 -6.66 -12.49 10.96
CA MET A 99 -7.30 -12.50 9.64
C MET A 99 -8.37 -13.57 9.50
N ALA A 100 -8.17 -14.77 10.09
CA ALA A 100 -9.18 -15.81 10.07
C ALA A 100 -10.35 -15.51 11.00
N LEU A 101 -10.11 -14.80 12.10
CA LEU A 101 -11.19 -14.30 12.99
C LEU A 101 -12.05 -13.25 12.29
N ILE A 102 -11.46 -12.35 11.51
CA ILE A 102 -12.19 -11.39 10.67
C ILE A 102 -13.09 -12.13 9.66
N ASP A 103 -12.54 -13.15 8.99
CA ASP A 103 -13.31 -13.96 8.05
C ASP A 103 -14.48 -14.68 8.77
N LEU A 104 -14.25 -15.23 9.95
CA LEU A 104 -15.27 -15.90 10.76
C LEU A 104 -16.40 -14.94 11.16
N ILE A 105 -16.06 -13.76 11.67
CA ILE A 105 -17.02 -12.74 12.11
C ILE A 105 -17.90 -12.27 10.95
N ALA A 106 -17.43 -12.31 9.71
CA ALA A 106 -18.20 -11.86 8.56
C ALA A 106 -19.47 -12.68 8.29
N PHE A 107 -19.50 -13.96 8.63
CA PHE A 107 -20.65 -14.85 8.41
C PHE A 107 -21.26 -15.43 9.69
N LEU A 108 -20.52 -15.44 10.80
CA LEU A 108 -20.97 -16.01 12.08
C LEU A 108 -22.32 -15.45 12.57
N PRO A 109 -22.60 -14.12 12.50
CA PRO A 109 -23.88 -13.56 12.97
C PRO A 109 -25.11 -14.17 12.28
N PHE A 110 -24.98 -14.56 11.00
CA PHE A 110 -26.07 -15.22 10.28
C PHE A 110 -26.42 -16.58 10.89
N TYR A 111 -25.41 -17.42 11.16
CA TYR A 111 -25.64 -18.72 11.78
C TYR A 111 -26.12 -18.59 13.23
N LEU A 112 -25.58 -17.62 13.98
CA LEU A 112 -26.04 -17.36 15.34
C LEU A 112 -27.52 -16.95 15.38
N SER A 113 -27.97 -16.14 14.42
CA SER A 113 -29.39 -15.75 14.33
C SER A 113 -30.30 -16.91 13.97
N ALA A 114 -29.80 -17.91 13.23
CA ALA A 114 -30.56 -19.08 12.84
C ALA A 114 -30.70 -20.13 13.96
N PHE A 115 -29.69 -20.25 14.84
CA PHE A 115 -29.64 -21.29 15.87
C PHE A 115 -29.97 -20.81 17.27
N PHE A 116 -29.83 -19.52 17.56
CA PHE A 116 -30.07 -18.95 18.89
C PHE A 116 -31.11 -17.84 18.81
N ALA A 117 -32.04 -17.83 19.76
CA ALA A 117 -33.03 -16.76 19.91
C ALA A 117 -32.41 -15.48 20.52
N ILE A 118 -31.35 -14.98 19.93
CA ILE A 118 -30.65 -13.75 20.35
C ILE A 118 -31.38 -12.56 19.74
N ASP A 119 -31.35 -11.39 20.42
CA ASP A 119 -31.94 -10.16 19.91
C ASP A 119 -31.39 -9.85 18.48
N LEU A 120 -32.29 -10.01 17.52
CA LEU A 120 -32.00 -9.81 16.09
C LEU A 120 -31.43 -8.44 15.76
N ARG A 121 -31.68 -7.43 16.62
CA ARG A 121 -31.18 -6.06 16.40
C ARG A 121 -29.67 -5.98 16.57
N LEU A 122 -29.12 -6.60 17.63
CA LEU A 122 -27.68 -6.65 17.86
C LEU A 122 -26.98 -7.45 16.77
N LEU A 123 -27.52 -8.61 16.39
CA LEU A 123 -26.94 -9.43 15.31
C LEU A 123 -26.93 -8.69 13.96
N ARG A 124 -27.90 -7.82 13.70
CA ARG A 124 -27.92 -6.96 12.52
C ARG A 124 -26.73 -6.00 12.50
N LEU A 125 -26.38 -5.38 13.64
CA LEU A 125 -25.21 -4.52 13.75
C LEU A 125 -23.90 -5.29 13.52
N PHE A 126 -23.79 -6.50 14.07
CA PHE A 126 -22.60 -7.34 13.87
C PHE A 126 -22.40 -7.75 12.40
N ARG A 127 -23.44 -7.76 11.57
CA ARG A 127 -23.31 -7.97 10.12
C ARG A 127 -22.44 -6.90 9.45
N LEU A 128 -22.36 -5.67 10.01
CA LEU A 128 -21.46 -4.61 9.50
C LEU A 128 -19.98 -4.96 9.70
N LEU A 129 -19.63 -5.83 10.64
CA LEU A 129 -18.24 -6.26 10.86
C LEU A 129 -17.65 -7.01 9.66
N ARG A 130 -18.51 -7.47 8.70
CA ARG A 130 -18.01 -8.02 7.43
C ARG A 130 -17.21 -7.02 6.60
N LEU A 131 -17.37 -5.69 6.85
CA LEU A 131 -16.49 -4.66 6.28
C LEU A 131 -15.02 -4.87 6.61
N LEU A 132 -14.72 -5.41 7.79
CA LEU A 132 -13.34 -5.70 8.19
C LEU A 132 -12.67 -6.69 7.22
N LYS A 133 -13.47 -7.51 6.51
CA LYS A 133 -12.95 -8.42 5.49
C LYS A 133 -12.28 -7.70 4.32
N LEU A 134 -12.61 -6.43 4.06
CA LEU A 134 -11.92 -5.61 3.06
C LEU A 134 -10.42 -5.46 3.34
N THR A 135 -10.00 -5.53 4.61
CA THR A 135 -8.59 -5.44 5.00
C THR A 135 -7.73 -6.51 4.31
N ARG A 136 -8.33 -7.63 3.96
CA ARG A 136 -7.64 -8.73 3.30
C ARG A 136 -7.44 -8.51 1.79
N TYR A 137 -8.38 -7.82 1.13
CA TYR A 137 -8.41 -7.65 -0.33
C TYR A 137 -7.88 -6.31 -0.80
N SER A 138 -7.73 -5.34 0.11
CA SER A 138 -7.25 -4.00 -0.20
C SER A 138 -5.80 -3.81 0.24
N PRO A 139 -4.83 -3.71 -0.69
CA PRO A 139 -3.43 -3.43 -0.36
C PRO A 139 -3.27 -2.15 0.48
N ALA A 140 -4.11 -1.14 0.22
CA ALA A 140 -4.10 0.10 0.99
C ALA A 140 -4.44 -0.12 2.47
N LEU A 141 -5.44 -0.96 2.77
CA LEU A 141 -5.81 -1.29 4.15
C LEU A 141 -4.75 -2.14 4.86
N VAL A 142 -4.05 -3.01 4.12
CA VAL A 142 -2.89 -3.76 4.65
C VAL A 142 -1.78 -2.80 5.09
N ILE A 143 -1.48 -1.78 4.28
CA ILE A 143 -0.48 -0.75 4.62
C ILE A 143 -0.93 0.03 5.87
N ILE A 144 -2.19 0.47 5.93
CA ILE A 144 -2.73 1.18 7.11
C ILE A 144 -2.59 0.31 8.37
N TRP A 145 -2.94 -0.97 8.28
CA TRP A 145 -2.81 -1.90 9.41
C TRP A 145 -1.35 -2.07 9.85
N ALA A 146 -0.43 -2.22 8.90
CA ALA A 146 1.01 -2.29 9.17
C ALA A 146 1.52 -1.01 9.87
N VAL A 147 1.08 0.17 9.44
CA VAL A 147 1.40 1.44 10.09
C VAL A 147 0.91 1.47 11.54
N ILE A 148 -0.35 1.08 11.80
CA ILE A 148 -0.90 1.05 13.15
C ILE A 148 -0.11 0.09 14.04
N GLN A 149 0.25 -1.10 13.55
CA GLN A 149 1.05 -2.06 14.30
C GLN A 149 2.47 -1.56 14.58
N ASN A 150 3.15 -1.04 13.54
CA ASN A 150 4.54 -0.56 13.65
C ASN A 150 4.65 0.68 14.54
N GLN A 151 3.61 1.53 14.56
CA GLN A 151 3.56 2.75 15.37
C GLN A 151 2.76 2.56 16.68
N SER A 152 2.39 1.33 17.05
CA SER A 152 1.52 1.04 18.19
C SER A 152 2.00 1.67 19.51
N ARG A 153 3.31 1.67 19.77
CA ARG A 153 3.90 2.27 20.98
C ARG A 153 3.68 3.79 21.01
N ALA A 154 3.95 4.48 19.90
CA ALA A 154 3.78 5.93 19.81
C ALA A 154 2.29 6.32 19.86
N LEU A 155 1.42 5.56 19.17
CA LEU A 155 -0.02 5.75 19.20
C LEU A 155 -0.59 5.52 20.61
N THR A 156 -0.16 4.46 21.31
CA THR A 156 -0.58 4.21 22.69
C THR A 156 -0.16 5.35 23.62
N ALA A 157 1.07 5.87 23.47
CA ALA A 157 1.51 7.02 24.25
C ALA A 157 0.68 8.28 23.94
N ALA A 158 0.35 8.55 22.67
CA ALA A 158 -0.51 9.66 22.27
C ALA A 158 -1.92 9.52 22.87
N VAL A 159 -2.54 8.33 22.80
CA VAL A 159 -3.85 8.07 23.39
C VAL A 159 -3.82 8.23 24.92
N PHE A 160 -2.78 7.73 25.57
CA PHE A 160 -2.61 7.93 27.04
C PHE A 160 -2.53 9.41 27.40
N LEU A 161 -1.74 10.19 26.65
CA LEU A 161 -1.64 11.63 26.85
C LEU A 161 -2.98 12.32 26.61
N MET A 162 -3.73 11.96 25.56
CA MET A 162 -5.08 12.48 25.30
C MET A 162 -6.06 12.18 26.45
N LEU A 163 -6.07 10.95 26.95
CA LEU A 163 -6.92 10.58 28.07
C LEU A 163 -6.55 11.32 29.36
N THR A 164 -5.27 11.49 29.64
CA THR A 164 -4.78 12.26 30.78
C THR A 164 -5.21 13.73 30.66
N THR A 165 -5.04 14.33 29.51
CA THR A 165 -5.47 15.71 29.23
C THR A 165 -6.98 15.85 29.31
N LEU A 166 -7.74 14.88 28.80
CA LEU A 166 -9.21 14.84 28.92
C LEU A 166 -9.65 14.84 30.40
N LEU A 167 -9.07 13.99 31.24
CA LEU A 167 -9.38 13.95 32.66
C LEU A 167 -9.01 15.25 33.38
N PHE A 168 -7.83 15.79 33.07
CA PHE A 168 -7.36 17.05 33.65
C PHE A 168 -8.25 18.22 33.28
N THR A 169 -8.55 18.40 31.99
CA THR A 169 -9.42 19.49 31.53
C THR A 169 -10.84 19.36 32.07
N SER A 170 -11.38 18.14 32.16
CA SER A 170 -12.70 17.87 32.71
C SER A 170 -12.78 18.19 34.20
N SER A 171 -11.73 17.88 34.95
CA SER A 171 -11.67 18.17 36.37
C SER A 171 -11.61 19.67 36.65
N ILE A 172 -10.83 20.40 35.86
CA ILE A 172 -10.69 21.86 36.05
C ILE A 172 -11.97 22.58 35.63
N ILE A 173 -12.57 22.24 34.49
CA ILE A 173 -13.81 22.90 34.05
C ILE A 173 -14.96 22.58 34.99
N PHE A 174 -15.03 21.38 35.56
CA PHE A 174 -15.98 21.02 36.58
C PHE A 174 -15.87 21.98 37.80
N LEU A 175 -14.66 22.27 38.27
CA LEU A 175 -14.47 23.17 39.41
C LEU A 175 -14.98 24.58 39.12
N PHE A 176 -14.86 25.09 37.88
CA PHE A 176 -15.31 26.43 37.51
C PHE A 176 -16.83 26.51 37.28
N GLU A 177 -17.48 25.43 36.76
CA GLU A 177 -18.83 25.54 36.23
C GLU A 177 -19.89 24.80 37.08
N HIS A 178 -19.47 23.87 37.96
CA HIS A 178 -20.40 23.01 38.73
C HIS A 178 -21.41 23.83 39.56
N GLU A 179 -20.99 24.92 40.21
CA GLU A 179 -21.89 25.73 41.05
C GLU A 179 -22.89 26.54 40.21
N ILE A 180 -22.53 26.97 39.02
CA ILE A 180 -23.35 27.83 38.16
C ILE A 180 -24.20 26.99 37.20
N GLN A 181 -23.69 25.86 36.75
CA GLN A 181 -24.36 24.93 35.82
C GLN A 181 -24.40 23.48 36.38
N PRO A 182 -25.10 23.26 37.50
CA PRO A 182 -25.09 21.94 38.16
C PRO A 182 -25.69 20.83 37.28
N GLU A 183 -26.55 21.14 36.30
CA GLU A 183 -27.13 20.13 35.39
C GLU A 183 -26.14 19.70 34.33
N ASN A 184 -25.41 20.65 33.72
CA ASN A 184 -24.49 20.40 32.62
C ASN A 184 -23.13 19.88 33.11
N PHE A 185 -22.68 20.34 34.30
CA PHE A 185 -21.43 19.95 34.94
C PHE A 185 -21.70 19.26 36.31
N ALA A 186 -22.65 18.31 36.32
CA ALA A 186 -23.04 17.60 37.54
C ALA A 186 -21.89 16.79 38.14
N SER A 187 -20.96 16.33 37.34
CA SER A 187 -19.80 15.53 37.78
C SER A 187 -18.68 15.61 36.75
N ILE A 188 -17.47 15.13 37.11
CA ILE A 188 -16.35 15.03 36.17
C ILE A 188 -16.75 14.26 34.90
N PRO A 189 -17.44 13.09 34.93
CA PRO A 189 -17.92 12.44 33.72
C PRO A 189 -18.85 13.30 32.85
N HIS A 190 -19.71 14.15 33.43
CA HIS A 190 -20.50 15.10 32.63
C HIS A 190 -19.62 16.16 31.98
N ALA A 191 -18.64 16.71 32.73
CA ALA A 191 -17.67 17.66 32.20
C ALA A 191 -16.78 17.06 31.10
N MET A 192 -16.55 15.72 31.10
CA MET A 192 -15.82 15.04 30.04
C MET A 192 -16.49 15.16 28.69
N TRP A 193 -17.81 15.27 28.62
CA TRP A 193 -18.51 15.52 27.34
C TRP A 193 -18.04 16.81 26.66
N TRP A 194 -18.09 17.92 27.44
CA TRP A 194 -17.60 19.21 26.93
C TRP A 194 -16.10 19.16 26.59
N SER A 195 -15.29 18.59 27.48
CA SER A 195 -13.84 18.50 27.26
C SER A 195 -13.51 17.64 26.03
N LEU A 196 -14.22 16.53 25.82
CA LEU A 196 -14.05 15.68 24.63
C LEU A 196 -14.43 16.42 23.36
N ALA A 197 -15.60 17.08 23.35
CA ALA A 197 -16.07 17.86 22.20
C ALA A 197 -15.08 19.01 21.86
N THR A 198 -14.48 19.63 22.88
CA THR A 198 -13.52 20.73 22.73
C THR A 198 -12.15 20.21 22.25
N LEU A 199 -11.60 19.18 22.92
CA LEU A 199 -10.30 18.60 22.58
C LEU A 199 -10.30 17.94 21.19
N THR A 200 -11.43 17.39 20.76
CA THR A 200 -11.58 16.84 19.39
C THR A 200 -11.93 17.91 18.35
N THR A 201 -12.02 19.18 18.77
CA THR A 201 -12.39 20.34 17.91
C THR A 201 -13.78 20.22 17.27
N VAL A 202 -14.67 19.36 17.77
CA VAL A 202 -16.06 19.22 17.28
C VAL A 202 -16.93 20.38 17.73
N GLY A 203 -16.90 20.69 19.05
CA GLY A 203 -17.55 21.90 19.61
C GLY A 203 -19.03 22.00 19.32
N TYR A 204 -19.87 21.04 19.73
CA TYR A 204 -21.32 21.04 19.49
C TYR A 204 -22.02 22.33 19.99
N GLY A 205 -21.49 22.96 21.06
CA GLY A 205 -22.06 24.17 21.64
C GLY A 205 -23.30 23.93 22.51
N ASP A 206 -23.67 22.70 22.75
CA ASP A 206 -24.77 22.27 23.66
C ASP A 206 -24.42 22.52 25.13
N VAL A 207 -23.16 22.35 25.49
CA VAL A 207 -22.59 22.66 26.79
C VAL A 207 -21.39 23.58 26.59
N VAL A 208 -21.37 24.74 27.26
CA VAL A 208 -20.29 25.73 27.16
C VAL A 208 -20.02 26.37 28.54
N PRO A 209 -18.77 26.77 28.84
CA PRO A 209 -18.46 27.50 30.08
C PRO A 209 -19.16 28.88 30.14
N MET A 210 -19.76 29.18 31.26
CA MET A 210 -20.42 30.50 31.50
C MET A 210 -19.59 31.40 32.38
N THR A 211 -18.80 30.86 33.31
CA THR A 211 -17.93 31.66 34.19
C THR A 211 -16.78 32.29 33.41
N ILE A 212 -16.26 33.40 33.94
CA ILE A 212 -15.08 34.06 33.36
C ILE A 212 -13.87 33.10 33.42
N GLY A 213 -13.67 32.41 34.54
CA GLY A 213 -12.59 31.44 34.74
C GLY A 213 -12.72 30.27 33.76
N GLY A 214 -13.92 29.72 33.62
CA GLY A 214 -14.20 28.64 32.67
C GLY A 214 -13.98 29.03 31.21
N LYS A 215 -14.34 30.28 30.82
CA LYS A 215 -14.10 30.77 29.45
C LYS A 215 -12.59 30.95 29.15
N ILE A 216 -11.83 31.52 30.12
CA ILE A 216 -10.37 31.65 29.97
C ILE A 216 -9.73 30.28 29.87
N PHE A 217 -10.07 29.37 30.78
CA PHE A 217 -9.55 27.98 30.74
C PHE A 217 -9.97 27.25 29.47
N GLY A 218 -11.21 27.46 29.02
CA GLY A 218 -11.71 26.91 27.75
C GLY A 218 -10.87 27.37 26.54
N GLY A 219 -10.51 28.69 26.51
CA GLY A 219 -9.62 29.21 25.49
C GLY A 219 -8.23 28.55 25.47
N VAL A 220 -7.64 28.33 26.65
CA VAL A 220 -6.36 27.59 26.78
C VAL A 220 -6.54 26.14 26.30
N THR A 221 -7.63 25.49 26.69
CA THR A 221 -7.93 24.11 26.26
C THR A 221 -8.08 23.99 24.75
N MET A 222 -8.71 24.96 24.08
CA MET A 222 -8.83 25.00 22.62
C MET A 222 -7.47 25.09 21.91
N ILE A 223 -6.54 25.88 22.45
CA ILE A 223 -5.17 25.97 21.92
C ILE A 223 -4.44 24.62 22.12
N LEU A 224 -4.54 24.02 23.30
CA LEU A 224 -3.95 22.73 23.59
C LEU A 224 -4.52 21.61 22.70
N ALA A 225 -5.81 21.66 22.38
CA ALA A 225 -6.49 20.70 21.53
C ALA A 225 -5.83 20.55 20.16
N ILE A 226 -5.41 21.65 19.54
CA ILE A 226 -4.71 21.65 18.24
C ILE A 226 -3.41 20.83 18.33
N GLY A 227 -2.60 21.09 19.37
CA GLY A 227 -1.36 20.34 19.59
C GLY A 227 -1.58 18.87 19.87
N MET A 228 -2.64 18.54 20.63
CA MET A 228 -2.99 17.15 20.98
C MET A 228 -3.40 16.33 19.78
N LEU A 229 -4.19 16.87 18.84
CA LEU A 229 -4.57 16.19 17.60
C LEU A 229 -3.41 16.05 16.61
N ALA A 230 -2.46 16.96 16.65
CA ALA A 230 -1.27 16.90 15.79
C ALA A 230 -0.39 15.66 16.08
N LEU A 231 -0.35 15.19 17.34
CA LEU A 231 0.50 14.06 17.74
C LEU A 231 0.14 12.76 17.04
N PRO A 232 -1.09 12.18 17.18
CA PRO A 232 -1.43 10.94 16.50
C PRO A 232 -1.42 11.10 14.99
N THR A 233 -1.81 12.28 14.46
CA THR A 233 -1.78 12.56 13.02
C THR A 233 -0.36 12.54 12.48
N GLY A 234 0.60 13.16 13.17
CA GLY A 234 2.01 13.15 12.80
C GLY A 234 2.64 11.76 12.85
N VAL A 235 2.29 10.96 13.87
CA VAL A 235 2.74 9.56 14.01
C VAL A 235 2.24 8.71 12.84
N ILE A 236 0.95 8.83 12.49
CA ILE A 236 0.35 8.07 11.38
C ILE A 236 0.96 8.52 10.05
N ALA A 237 1.10 9.83 9.81
CA ALA A 237 1.66 10.37 8.57
C ALA A 237 3.11 9.90 8.35
N THR A 238 3.96 9.97 9.40
CA THR A 238 5.34 9.50 9.35
C THR A 238 5.41 7.98 9.16
N GLY A 239 4.55 7.23 9.88
CA GLY A 239 4.46 5.78 9.73
C GLY A 239 4.07 5.36 8.32
N PHE A 240 3.12 6.06 7.71
CA PHE A 240 2.67 5.81 6.34
C PHE A 240 3.80 6.09 5.33
N ALA A 241 4.48 7.23 5.45
CA ALA A 241 5.61 7.57 4.61
C ALA A 241 6.76 6.53 4.72
N ASN A 242 7.00 6.01 5.92
CA ASN A 242 8.01 4.97 6.12
C ASN A 242 7.61 3.62 5.51
N GLU A 243 6.32 3.22 5.62
CA GLU A 243 5.85 1.95 5.08
C GLU A 243 5.83 1.96 3.55
N ILE A 244 5.46 3.08 2.92
CA ILE A 244 5.57 3.25 1.46
C ILE A 244 7.03 3.10 1.02
N ARG A 245 7.96 3.83 1.64
CA ARG A 245 9.39 3.75 1.32
C ARG A 245 9.95 2.34 1.47
N LYS A 246 9.55 1.63 2.52
CA LYS A 246 9.95 0.24 2.73
C LYS A 246 9.41 -0.68 1.64
N HIS A 247 8.18 -0.47 1.20
CA HIS A 247 7.57 -1.25 0.13
C HIS A 247 8.27 -1.01 -1.21
N GLU A 248 8.54 0.25 -1.55
CA GLU A 248 9.32 0.63 -2.74
C GLU A 248 10.72 0.02 -2.71
N PHE A 249 11.40 0.05 -1.57
CA PHE A 249 12.72 -0.57 -1.40
C PHE A 249 12.69 -2.08 -1.66
N ILE A 250 11.72 -2.83 -1.12
CA ILE A 250 11.59 -4.28 -1.32
C ILE A 250 11.33 -4.61 -2.80
N VAL A 251 10.48 -3.82 -3.47
CA VAL A 251 10.20 -4.00 -4.89
C VAL A 251 11.47 -3.75 -5.71
N THR A 252 12.15 -2.64 -5.46
CA THR A 252 13.40 -2.27 -6.15
C THR A 252 14.47 -3.34 -5.95
N TRP A 253 14.65 -3.84 -4.72
CA TRP A 253 15.61 -4.90 -4.41
C TRP A 253 15.37 -6.18 -5.21
N ARG A 254 14.10 -6.61 -5.34
CA ARG A 254 13.73 -7.77 -6.17
C ARG A 254 13.97 -7.54 -7.65
N LEU A 255 13.86 -6.31 -8.12
CA LEU A 255 14.10 -5.95 -9.52
C LEU A 255 15.61 -5.93 -9.82
N ILE A 256 16.43 -5.37 -8.92
CA ILE A 256 17.88 -5.32 -9.05
C ILE A 256 18.47 -6.72 -9.17
N ALA A 257 18.01 -7.67 -8.36
CA ALA A 257 18.46 -9.06 -8.41
C ALA A 257 18.22 -9.77 -9.75
N LYS A 258 17.42 -9.19 -10.65
CA LYS A 258 17.17 -9.71 -12.01
C LYS A 258 18.14 -9.13 -13.06
N VAL A 259 18.87 -8.07 -12.74
CA VAL A 259 19.81 -7.44 -13.65
C VAL A 259 21.13 -8.21 -13.62
N PRO A 260 21.59 -8.79 -14.74
CA PRO A 260 22.82 -9.59 -14.77
C PRO A 260 24.06 -8.85 -14.25
N LEU A 261 24.12 -7.54 -14.47
CA LEU A 261 25.20 -6.66 -13.97
C LEU A 261 25.34 -6.69 -12.45
N PHE A 262 24.29 -7.02 -11.71
CA PHE A 262 24.24 -7.02 -10.24
C PHE A 262 24.17 -8.44 -9.66
N ALA A 263 24.34 -9.49 -10.48
CA ALA A 263 24.16 -10.88 -10.06
C ALA A 263 25.18 -11.35 -9.01
N ASP A 264 26.40 -10.81 -9.06
CA ASP A 264 27.50 -11.19 -8.17
C ASP A 264 27.61 -10.36 -6.88
N LEU A 265 26.65 -9.42 -6.67
CA LEU A 265 26.67 -8.55 -5.51
C LEU A 265 26.09 -9.22 -4.27
N ASP A 266 26.65 -8.91 -3.12
CA ASP A 266 26.12 -9.33 -1.83
C ASP A 266 24.87 -8.52 -1.42
N ALA A 267 24.16 -9.00 -0.37
CA ALA A 267 22.92 -8.38 0.08
C ALA A 267 23.09 -6.93 0.56
N ALA A 268 24.27 -6.57 1.12
CA ALA A 268 24.54 -5.22 1.59
C ALA A 268 24.77 -4.27 0.40
N GLN A 269 25.53 -4.72 -0.59
CA GLN A 269 25.77 -3.98 -1.83
C GLN A 269 24.48 -3.75 -2.63
N ILE A 270 23.62 -4.77 -2.72
CA ILE A 270 22.30 -4.62 -3.36
C ILE A 270 21.43 -3.61 -2.61
N ALA A 271 21.51 -3.58 -1.27
CA ALA A 271 20.78 -2.61 -0.47
C ALA A 271 21.22 -1.17 -0.72
N ASP A 272 22.54 -0.95 -0.84
CA ASP A 272 23.10 0.38 -1.16
C ASP A 272 22.66 0.85 -2.55
N ILE A 273 22.67 -0.05 -3.54
CA ILE A 273 22.27 0.25 -4.92
C ILE A 273 20.75 0.49 -5.02
N ALA A 274 19.95 -0.24 -4.24
CA ALA A 274 18.50 -0.08 -4.25
C ALA A 274 18.06 1.34 -3.87
N GLY A 275 18.82 2.01 -2.99
CA GLY A 275 18.58 3.41 -2.64
C GLY A 275 18.93 4.43 -3.73
N LEU A 276 19.66 4.01 -4.77
CA LEU A 276 20.12 4.87 -5.87
C LEU A 276 19.25 4.73 -7.12
N LEU A 277 18.46 3.67 -7.24
CA LEU A 277 17.65 3.32 -8.39
C LEU A 277 16.18 3.68 -8.17
N THR A 278 15.53 4.22 -9.20
CA THR A 278 14.10 4.57 -9.18
C THR A 278 13.34 3.70 -10.19
N PRO A 279 12.31 2.94 -9.76
CA PRO A 279 11.47 2.17 -10.67
C PRO A 279 10.65 3.09 -11.57
N LEU A 280 10.61 2.78 -12.87
CA LEU A 280 9.86 3.50 -13.89
C LEU A 280 9.05 2.48 -14.72
N VAL A 281 7.76 2.74 -14.94
CA VAL A 281 6.92 1.96 -15.84
C VAL A 281 6.62 2.81 -17.08
N VAL A 282 6.94 2.29 -18.26
CA VAL A 282 6.76 2.97 -19.53
C VAL A 282 5.74 2.22 -20.38
N PRO A 283 4.65 2.87 -20.83
CA PRO A 283 3.68 2.26 -21.74
C PRO A 283 4.31 1.92 -23.10
N PRO A 284 3.71 1.02 -23.90
CA PRO A 284 4.18 0.70 -25.24
C PRO A 284 4.22 1.95 -26.15
N ARG A 285 5.20 2.00 -27.03
CA ARG A 285 5.40 3.07 -28.04
C ARG A 285 5.62 4.46 -27.44
N HIS A 286 6.27 4.55 -26.28
CA HIS A 286 6.68 5.80 -25.67
C HIS A 286 8.20 5.98 -25.76
N ALA A 287 8.64 7.19 -26.11
CA ALA A 287 10.05 7.54 -26.07
C ALA A 287 10.51 7.67 -24.62
N VAL A 288 11.48 6.84 -24.22
CA VAL A 288 12.11 6.87 -22.89
C VAL A 288 13.16 7.97 -22.84
N VAL A 289 13.95 8.10 -23.91
CA VAL A 289 14.92 9.18 -24.10
C VAL A 289 14.85 9.68 -25.54
N ARG A 290 15.18 10.94 -25.78
CA ARG A 290 15.15 11.54 -27.09
C ARG A 290 16.51 12.03 -27.52
N LEU A 291 16.79 11.90 -28.79
CA LEU A 291 18.01 12.38 -29.42
C LEU A 291 18.29 13.86 -29.07
N ARG A 292 19.54 14.17 -28.72
CA ARG A 292 20.02 15.51 -28.32
C ARG A 292 19.49 16.05 -27.00
N GLU A 293 18.65 15.35 -26.26
CA GLU A 293 18.33 15.72 -24.90
C GLU A 293 19.55 15.58 -23.96
N PRO A 294 19.61 16.30 -22.82
CA PRO A 294 20.66 16.09 -21.81
C PRO A 294 20.68 14.65 -21.34
N ALA A 295 21.87 14.06 -21.20
CA ALA A 295 22.00 12.72 -20.64
C ALA A 295 22.20 12.80 -19.13
N ASP A 296 21.12 12.77 -18.39
CA ASP A 296 21.04 12.92 -16.94
C ASP A 296 20.74 11.61 -16.19
N SER A 297 20.41 10.53 -16.91
CA SER A 297 20.11 9.22 -16.35
C SER A 297 20.44 8.08 -17.32
N MET A 298 20.60 6.86 -16.77
CA MET A 298 20.64 5.60 -17.52
C MET A 298 19.55 4.65 -17.02
N PHE A 299 19.21 3.64 -17.79
CA PHE A 299 18.09 2.78 -17.55
C PHE A 299 18.46 1.31 -17.68
N PHE A 300 18.05 0.46 -16.72
CA PHE A 300 18.15 -0.99 -16.79
C PHE A 300 16.79 -1.58 -17.13
N ILE A 301 16.72 -2.50 -18.08
CA ILE A 301 15.49 -3.14 -18.53
C ILE A 301 15.20 -4.36 -17.64
N ILE A 302 14.09 -4.33 -16.91
CA ILE A 302 13.66 -5.42 -16.03
C ILE A 302 12.67 -6.34 -16.74
N SER A 303 11.76 -5.74 -17.52
CA SER A 303 10.81 -6.46 -18.37
C SER A 303 10.37 -5.58 -19.52
N GLY A 304 9.92 -6.22 -20.61
CA GLY A 304 9.58 -5.56 -21.86
C GLY A 304 10.79 -5.34 -22.75
N ASP A 305 10.54 -4.84 -23.96
CA ASP A 305 11.54 -4.62 -25.00
C ASP A 305 11.59 -3.15 -25.36
N VAL A 306 12.77 -2.62 -25.59
CA VAL A 306 12.98 -1.27 -26.12
C VAL A 306 13.77 -1.32 -27.44
N GLU A 307 13.59 -0.31 -28.25
CA GLU A 307 14.32 -0.14 -29.52
C GLU A 307 15.12 1.14 -29.46
N VAL A 308 16.40 1.07 -29.78
CA VAL A 308 17.29 2.21 -30.00
C VAL A 308 17.23 2.53 -31.46
N GLU A 309 16.66 3.70 -31.82
CA GLU A 309 16.48 4.13 -33.19
C GLU A 309 17.78 4.64 -33.79
N ILE A 310 18.52 3.73 -34.42
CA ILE A 310 19.75 4.03 -35.17
C ILE A 310 19.50 3.67 -36.61
N LEU A 311 19.58 4.65 -37.51
CA LEU A 311 19.43 4.41 -38.94
C LEU A 311 20.75 3.90 -39.55
N PRO A 312 20.72 2.91 -40.45
CA PRO A 312 19.54 2.25 -41.03
C PRO A 312 19.03 1.05 -40.18
N ASN A 313 19.77 0.61 -39.18
CA ASN A 313 19.48 -0.61 -38.44
C ASN A 313 19.17 -0.31 -36.98
N PRO A 314 17.87 -0.28 -36.53
CA PRO A 314 17.52 -0.12 -35.14
C PRO A 314 17.99 -1.33 -34.30
N ILE A 315 18.40 -1.07 -33.07
CA ILE A 315 18.89 -2.09 -32.15
C ILE A 315 17.79 -2.39 -31.09
N LYS A 316 17.37 -3.64 -31.03
CA LYS A 316 16.46 -4.11 -29.98
C LYS A 316 17.26 -4.47 -28.73
N LEU A 317 16.82 -3.97 -27.56
CA LEU A 317 17.33 -4.33 -26.25
C LEU A 317 16.25 -5.09 -25.47
N GLU A 318 16.69 -6.11 -24.71
CA GLU A 318 15.84 -7.06 -24.00
C GLU A 318 16.02 -6.96 -22.48
N PRO A 319 15.20 -7.64 -21.67
CA PRO A 319 15.37 -7.69 -20.22
C PRO A 319 16.77 -8.15 -19.81
N GLY A 320 17.41 -7.38 -18.92
CA GLY A 320 18.80 -7.56 -18.50
C GLY A 320 19.78 -6.60 -19.17
N ASP A 321 19.41 -5.98 -20.28
CA ASP A 321 20.21 -4.93 -20.92
C ASP A 321 20.00 -3.58 -20.21
N PHE A 322 20.86 -2.62 -20.56
CA PHE A 322 20.76 -1.24 -20.11
C PHE A 322 21.08 -0.26 -21.24
N PHE A 323 20.63 0.99 -21.14
CA PHE A 323 20.86 2.05 -22.12
C PHE A 323 20.97 3.43 -21.47
N GLY A 324 21.46 4.41 -22.22
CA GLY A 324 21.63 5.79 -21.78
C GLY A 324 22.96 6.08 -21.09
N GLU A 325 23.78 5.05 -20.84
CA GLU A 325 25.09 5.10 -20.19
C GLU A 325 26.13 5.90 -20.98
N MET A 326 26.06 5.86 -22.33
CA MET A 326 27.03 6.50 -23.20
C MET A 326 27.06 8.03 -23.02
N GLY A 327 25.88 8.63 -22.88
CA GLY A 327 25.76 10.06 -22.64
C GLY A 327 26.28 10.51 -21.27
N ILE A 328 26.06 9.70 -20.23
CA ILE A 328 26.55 9.99 -18.86
C ILE A 328 28.08 9.90 -18.81
N LEU A 329 28.67 8.81 -19.31
CA LEU A 329 30.10 8.57 -19.26
C LEU A 329 30.89 9.60 -20.07
N ARG A 330 30.33 10.11 -21.18
CA ARG A 330 30.96 11.13 -22.04
C ARG A 330 30.60 12.54 -21.66
N ASN A 331 29.71 12.74 -20.71
CA ASN A 331 29.16 14.05 -20.39
C ASN A 331 28.59 14.77 -21.64
N SER A 332 27.90 14.02 -22.49
CA SER A 332 27.32 14.45 -23.75
C SER A 332 25.80 14.37 -23.75
N VAL A 333 25.17 14.80 -24.84
CA VAL A 333 23.73 14.63 -25.08
C VAL A 333 23.40 13.19 -25.49
N ARG A 334 22.12 12.82 -25.49
CA ARG A 334 21.61 11.55 -25.98
C ARG A 334 21.95 11.36 -27.46
N MET A 335 22.41 10.17 -27.82
CA MET A 335 22.91 9.86 -29.16
C MET A 335 21.86 9.25 -30.09
N ALA A 336 20.74 8.75 -29.54
CA ALA A 336 19.63 8.16 -30.27
C ALA A 336 18.32 8.33 -29.49
N ASP A 337 17.21 8.19 -30.19
CA ASP A 337 15.90 7.95 -29.53
C ASP A 337 15.83 6.52 -29.05
N VAL A 338 15.23 6.31 -27.88
CA VAL A 338 14.94 4.97 -27.36
C VAL A 338 13.45 4.87 -27.04
N VAL A 339 12.78 3.94 -27.73
CA VAL A 339 11.33 3.78 -27.68
C VAL A 339 10.96 2.41 -27.12
N SER A 340 9.98 2.36 -26.22
CA SER A 340 9.43 1.12 -25.71
C SER A 340 8.60 0.42 -26.79
N LEU A 341 8.91 -0.84 -27.08
CA LEU A 341 8.11 -1.68 -28.01
C LEU A 341 6.88 -2.28 -27.30
N THR A 342 7.07 -2.65 -26.05
CA THR A 342 6.03 -3.22 -25.15
C THR A 342 5.92 -2.36 -23.90
N GLU A 343 5.01 -2.72 -22.98
CA GLU A 343 5.04 -2.16 -21.62
C GLU A 343 6.36 -2.57 -20.95
N CYS A 344 7.15 -1.60 -20.55
CA CYS A 344 8.48 -1.82 -19.97
C CYS A 344 8.51 -1.43 -18.49
N GLN A 345 9.14 -2.28 -17.68
CA GLN A 345 9.59 -1.92 -16.34
C GLN A 345 11.08 -1.63 -16.39
N LEU A 346 11.44 -0.43 -16.04
CA LEU A 346 12.82 0.05 -16.06
C LEU A 346 13.27 0.41 -14.64
N LEU A 347 14.59 0.39 -14.39
CA LEU A 347 15.21 1.05 -13.25
C LEU A 347 16.05 2.21 -13.76
N GLU A 348 15.70 3.41 -13.35
CA GLU A 348 16.41 4.64 -13.69
C GLU A 348 17.52 4.88 -12.66
N LEU A 349 18.72 5.20 -13.14
CA LEU A 349 19.87 5.63 -12.37
C LEU A 349 20.29 7.02 -12.82
N SER A 350 20.09 8.04 -11.98
CA SER A 350 20.50 9.41 -12.29
C SER A 350 22.02 9.52 -12.40
N LYS A 351 22.50 10.51 -13.17
CA LYS A 351 23.93 10.80 -13.34
C LYS A 351 24.66 10.99 -11.99
N GLU A 352 24.04 11.67 -11.05
CA GLU A 352 24.58 11.88 -9.71
C GLU A 352 24.74 10.55 -8.97
N ASN A 353 23.70 9.73 -8.99
CA ASN A 353 23.70 8.41 -8.35
C ASN A 353 24.64 7.44 -9.05
N PHE A 354 24.80 7.54 -10.38
CA PHE A 354 25.79 6.77 -11.13
C PHE A 354 27.21 7.08 -10.67
N HIS A 355 27.54 8.34 -10.45
CA HIS A 355 28.87 8.72 -9.92
C HIS A 355 29.09 8.20 -8.48
N LYS A 356 28.07 8.23 -7.64
CA LYS A 356 28.11 7.61 -6.31
C LYS A 356 28.36 6.10 -6.42
N LEU A 357 27.60 5.42 -7.29
CA LEU A 357 27.69 3.98 -7.50
C LEU A 357 29.11 3.55 -7.90
N ILE A 358 29.70 4.16 -8.92
CA ILE A 358 31.05 3.80 -9.41
C ILE A 358 32.16 4.19 -8.44
N THR A 359 31.92 5.15 -7.54
CA THR A 359 32.86 5.53 -6.49
C THR A 359 32.83 4.49 -5.35
N THR A 360 31.64 4.00 -4.99
CA THR A 360 31.46 3.03 -3.91
C THR A 360 31.76 1.60 -4.38
N HIS A 361 31.42 1.28 -5.63
CA HIS A 361 31.59 -0.03 -6.26
C HIS A 361 32.33 0.08 -7.60
N PRO A 362 33.67 0.19 -7.60
CA PRO A 362 34.47 0.39 -8.81
C PRO A 362 34.30 -0.74 -9.84
N ASP A 363 34.10 -1.98 -9.37
CA ASP A 363 33.94 -3.16 -10.22
C ASP A 363 32.74 -3.04 -11.17
N ILE A 364 31.64 -2.44 -10.71
CA ILE A 364 30.44 -2.16 -11.53
C ILE A 364 30.80 -1.10 -12.59
N GLY A 365 31.53 -0.07 -12.19
CA GLY A 365 32.00 0.97 -13.12
C GLY A 365 32.84 0.40 -14.26
N ASP A 366 33.72 -0.56 -13.96
CA ASP A 366 34.57 -1.21 -14.94
C ASP A 366 33.77 -2.14 -15.88
N GLN A 367 32.77 -2.84 -15.36
CA GLN A 367 31.86 -3.65 -16.18
C GLN A 367 31.04 -2.77 -17.15
N VAL A 368 30.47 -1.66 -16.66
CA VAL A 368 29.74 -0.71 -17.50
C VAL A 368 30.64 -0.14 -18.59
N ARG A 369 31.89 0.26 -18.26
CA ARG A 369 32.86 0.77 -19.24
C ARG A 369 33.18 -0.25 -20.34
N LYS A 370 33.42 -1.52 -19.98
CA LYS A 370 33.66 -2.58 -20.96
C LYS A 370 32.51 -2.73 -21.95
N VAL A 371 31.27 -2.73 -21.45
CA VAL A 371 30.09 -2.82 -22.33
C VAL A 371 30.01 -1.60 -23.25
N VAL A 372 30.27 -0.41 -22.72
CA VAL A 372 30.30 0.83 -23.53
C VAL A 372 31.36 0.80 -24.59
N GLU A 373 32.56 0.34 -24.26
CA GLU A 373 33.67 0.21 -25.25
C GLU A 373 33.28 -0.75 -26.38
N THR A 374 32.70 -1.90 -26.06
CA THR A 374 32.23 -2.85 -27.07
C THR A 374 31.14 -2.24 -27.96
N ARG A 375 30.09 -1.66 -27.37
CA ARG A 375 29.01 -1.01 -28.12
C ARG A 375 29.49 0.14 -28.99
N MET A 376 30.57 0.80 -28.61
CA MET A 376 31.15 1.90 -29.42
C MET A 376 31.92 1.44 -30.63
N VAL A 377 32.53 0.26 -30.58
CA VAL A 377 33.13 -0.35 -31.77
C VAL A 377 32.02 -0.68 -32.77
N ASP A 378 30.97 -1.36 -32.30
CA ASP A 378 29.80 -1.72 -33.11
C ASP A 378 29.12 -0.46 -33.71
N TRP A 379 28.99 0.63 -32.91
CA TRP A 379 28.43 1.88 -33.37
C TRP A 379 29.25 2.53 -34.50
N LYS A 380 30.59 2.53 -34.43
CA LYS A 380 31.46 3.08 -35.47
C LYS A 380 31.34 2.30 -36.77
N ASP A 381 31.27 0.99 -36.68
CA ASP A 381 31.12 0.12 -37.85
C ASP A 381 29.77 0.34 -38.54
N LEU A 382 28.67 0.44 -37.77
CA LEU A 382 27.33 0.73 -38.30
C LEU A 382 27.22 2.12 -38.95
N THR A 383 27.93 3.14 -38.43
CA THR A 383 27.90 4.49 -38.97
C THR A 383 28.86 4.67 -40.17
N THR A 384 29.90 3.84 -40.28
CA THR A 384 30.87 3.89 -41.38
C THR A 384 30.32 3.20 -42.62
N GLU A 385 29.50 2.16 -42.51
CA GLU A 385 28.81 1.51 -43.65
C GLU A 385 27.72 2.40 -44.28
N ALA A 386 27.23 3.41 -43.57
CA ALA A 386 26.14 4.29 -44.02
C ALA A 386 26.59 5.48 -44.88
N VAL A 387 27.91 5.67 -45.12
CA VAL A 387 28.44 6.69 -46.05
C VAL A 387 28.79 6.00 -47.36
N PRO A 388 27.97 6.12 -48.44
CA PRO A 388 28.39 5.69 -49.76
C PRO A 388 29.65 6.48 -50.16
N SER A 389 30.70 5.78 -50.53
CA SER A 389 31.89 6.41 -51.14
C SER A 389 31.49 7.12 -52.43
N ASP A 390 31.50 8.44 -52.39
CA ASP A 390 31.36 9.33 -53.56
C ASP A 390 32.58 9.15 -54.50
N GLN A 391 32.80 7.96 -55.04
CA GLN A 391 33.90 7.68 -55.98
C GLN A 391 33.46 7.06 -57.30
N ASP A 392 32.18 7.05 -57.66
CA ASP A 392 31.71 6.63 -58.98
C ASP A 392 30.89 7.76 -59.63
N ALA A 393 31.54 8.94 -59.77
CA ALA A 393 31.04 10.01 -60.60
C ALA A 393 32.24 10.67 -61.33
N THR A 394 32.80 9.94 -62.31
CA THR A 394 33.53 10.53 -63.42
C THR A 394 33.21 9.79 -64.71
#